data_7b02c7b9f602082eb830067f2d1e6a82
#
_entry.id   7b02c7b9f602082eb830067f2d1e6a82
#
_cell.length_a   1.000
_cell.length_b   1.000
_cell.length_c   1.000
_cell.angle_alpha   90.00
_cell.angle_beta   90.00
_cell.angle_gamma   90.00
#
_symmetry.space_group_name_H-M   'P 1'
#
loop_
_entity.id
_entity.type
_entity.pdbx_description
1 polymer ?
#
loop_
_entity_poly.entity_id
_entity_poly.type
_entity_poly.pdbx_seq_one_letter_code
_entity_poly.pdbx_strand_id
1 'polypeptide(L)'
;MTQFKPMLAGKTDGKNLTFPVLASPKLDGVRAIVIDGRVMSRSLKEIPNAHVQKLFGKKQYEGLDGELGIGEPTSADFYRKTMSGVMSADGEPDAKFFAFDDVRLRGQSFRVRQTTVCGRVLAHARKELIAVPHVEVKSEAELLELEAKWLAQGFEGAMIRSTTGPYKCGRSTEKEGWLLKLKRFEDSEAEVLGCYELMHNANEATKDELGRTKRSSHKANKQGRGTLGGLHVRDLKTGVEFNIGTGFDDALRVELWSLHQLNVAPQVPAKFSAGAVVGRVVKYKFFPTGSKDKPRFPVFLGFRDLIDM
;
A
#
# COMPACT_ATOMS: atom_id res chain seq x y z
N MET A 1 1.32 -24.65 18.59
CA MET A 1 2.26 -24.00 17.63
C MET A 1 1.57 -22.81 17.02
N THR A 2 2.17 -21.62 17.07
CA THR A 2 1.61 -20.44 16.42
C THR A 2 1.63 -20.64 14.91
N GLN A 3 0.47 -20.48 14.26
CA GLN A 3 0.33 -20.57 12.82
C GLN A 3 1.31 -19.60 12.13
N PHE A 4 2.02 -20.05 11.10
CA PHE A 4 2.91 -19.20 10.32
C PHE A 4 2.16 -17.98 9.75
N LYS A 5 2.76 -16.80 9.87
CA LYS A 5 2.28 -15.56 9.26
C LYS A 5 3.48 -14.82 8.65
N PRO A 6 3.34 -14.26 7.45
CA PRO A 6 4.40 -13.45 6.85
C PRO A 6 4.78 -12.28 7.75
N MET A 7 6.07 -11.95 7.78
CA MET A 7 6.54 -10.76 8.48
C MET A 7 6.04 -9.49 7.79
N LEU A 8 5.47 -8.59 8.58
CA LEU A 8 4.94 -7.31 8.11
C LEU A 8 5.74 -6.15 8.69
N ALA A 9 5.96 -5.13 7.88
CA ALA A 9 6.70 -3.94 8.30
C ALA A 9 5.89 -3.07 9.29
N GLY A 10 6.55 -2.60 10.34
CA GLY A 10 6.16 -1.44 11.12
C GLY A 10 6.28 -0.16 10.28
N LYS A 11 5.85 0.97 10.83
CA LYS A 11 6.08 2.29 10.23
C LYS A 11 7.23 2.97 10.97
N THR A 12 7.96 3.83 10.28
CA THR A 12 8.92 4.76 10.88
C THR A 12 8.98 6.04 10.07
N ASP A 13 9.39 7.13 10.68
CA ASP A 13 9.75 8.39 10.03
C ASP A 13 11.26 8.49 9.73
N GLY A 14 12.03 7.45 10.08
CA GLY A 14 13.48 7.36 9.92
C GLY A 14 14.27 7.73 11.17
N LYS A 15 13.60 8.26 12.20
CA LYS A 15 14.22 8.65 13.47
C LYS A 15 14.29 7.48 14.45
N ASN A 16 15.15 7.63 15.48
CA ASN A 16 15.26 6.66 16.59
C ASN A 16 15.56 5.22 16.17
N LEU A 17 16.27 5.04 15.06
CA LEU A 17 16.71 3.73 14.60
C LEU A 17 18.04 3.34 15.25
N THR A 18 18.22 2.04 15.49
CA THR A 18 19.51 1.49 15.93
C THR A 18 20.32 1.09 14.70
N PHE A 19 21.37 1.85 14.42
CA PHE A 19 22.29 1.59 13.30
C PHE A 19 23.42 0.62 13.70
N PRO A 20 24.03 -0.14 12.72
CA PRO A 20 23.72 -0.12 11.30
C PRO A 20 22.44 -0.90 10.96
N VAL A 21 21.77 -0.46 9.91
CA VAL A 21 20.62 -1.13 9.32
C VAL A 21 20.90 -1.54 7.87
N LEU A 22 20.10 -2.46 7.33
CA LEU A 22 20.09 -2.77 5.91
C LEU A 22 18.85 -2.14 5.28
N ALA A 23 19.04 -1.28 4.31
CA ALA A 23 17.97 -0.60 3.60
C ALA A 23 17.85 -1.09 2.15
N SER A 24 16.63 -1.15 1.64
CA SER A 24 16.33 -1.47 0.24
C SER A 24 15.22 -0.56 -0.29
N PRO A 25 15.13 -0.35 -1.63
CA PRO A 25 13.99 0.37 -2.19
C PRO A 25 12.69 -0.39 -1.90
N LYS A 26 11.63 0.37 -1.63
CA LYS A 26 10.31 -0.22 -1.43
C LYS A 26 9.63 -0.41 -2.77
N LEU A 27 9.49 -1.67 -3.15
CA LEU A 27 8.73 -2.07 -4.34
C LEU A 27 7.22 -1.97 -4.08
N ASP A 28 6.47 -1.59 -5.08
CA ASP A 28 5.01 -1.48 -5.01
C ASP A 28 4.36 -2.59 -5.86
N GLY A 29 4.67 -3.82 -5.56
CA GLY A 29 4.17 -5.00 -6.25
C GLY A 29 3.13 -5.79 -5.46
N VAL A 30 3.12 -7.11 -5.64
CA VAL A 30 2.28 -8.06 -4.91
C VAL A 30 3.16 -8.99 -4.09
N ARG A 31 3.06 -8.91 -2.76
CA ARG A 31 3.80 -9.78 -1.85
C ARG A 31 3.53 -11.25 -2.16
N ALA A 32 4.60 -12.02 -2.30
CA ALA A 32 4.54 -13.44 -2.55
C ALA A 32 5.58 -14.23 -1.74
N ILE A 33 5.18 -15.42 -1.30
CA ILE A 33 6.06 -16.37 -0.58
C ILE A 33 5.86 -17.74 -1.22
N VAL A 34 6.94 -18.48 -1.42
CA VAL A 34 6.83 -19.87 -1.89
C VAL A 34 6.72 -20.81 -0.69
N ILE A 35 5.59 -21.51 -0.59
CA ILE A 35 5.29 -22.47 0.48
C ILE A 35 4.70 -23.73 -0.15
N ASP A 36 5.24 -24.89 0.21
CA ASP A 36 4.84 -26.20 -0.30
C ASP A 36 4.85 -26.26 -1.84
N GLY A 37 5.82 -25.59 -2.46
CA GLY A 37 5.97 -25.51 -3.91
C GLY A 37 4.89 -24.68 -4.59
N ARG A 38 4.19 -23.79 -3.87
CA ARG A 38 3.16 -22.88 -4.39
C ARG A 38 3.49 -21.43 -4.05
N VAL A 39 3.14 -20.51 -4.93
CA VAL A 39 3.27 -19.09 -4.70
C VAL A 39 2.05 -18.60 -3.91
N MET A 40 2.28 -18.18 -2.67
CA MET A 40 1.25 -17.73 -1.75
C MET A 40 1.30 -16.22 -1.56
N SER A 41 0.16 -15.59 -1.43
CA SER A 41 0.05 -14.15 -1.14
C SER A 41 0.39 -13.83 0.32
N ARG A 42 0.43 -12.53 0.65
CA ARG A 42 0.60 -12.05 2.03
C ARG A 42 -0.39 -12.66 3.04
N SER A 43 -1.58 -13.03 2.61
CA SER A 43 -2.62 -13.67 3.43
C SER A 43 -2.58 -15.19 3.37
N LEU A 44 -1.51 -15.76 2.81
CA LEU A 44 -1.32 -17.20 2.63
C LEU A 44 -2.42 -17.86 1.77
N LYS A 45 -2.90 -17.14 0.78
CA LYS A 45 -3.77 -17.65 -0.26
C LYS A 45 -2.97 -17.77 -1.54
N GLU A 46 -3.21 -18.82 -2.29
CA GLU A 46 -2.52 -19.08 -3.54
C GLU A 46 -2.70 -17.91 -4.51
N ILE A 47 -1.63 -17.51 -5.19
CA ILE A 47 -1.69 -16.54 -6.29
C ILE A 47 -2.40 -17.24 -7.46
N PRO A 48 -3.49 -16.66 -8.00
CA PRO A 48 -4.38 -17.38 -8.92
C PRO A 48 -3.79 -17.61 -10.31
N ASN A 49 -2.80 -16.80 -10.73
CA ASN A 49 -2.25 -16.89 -12.08
C ASN A 49 -1.47 -18.20 -12.29
N ALA A 50 -1.95 -19.04 -13.24
CA ALA A 50 -1.34 -20.33 -13.52
C ALA A 50 0.10 -20.23 -14.06
N HIS A 51 0.41 -19.19 -14.85
CA HIS A 51 1.77 -18.99 -15.36
C HIS A 51 2.73 -18.59 -14.25
N VAL A 52 2.33 -17.72 -13.31
CA VAL A 52 3.12 -17.35 -12.12
C VAL A 52 3.41 -18.57 -11.26
N GLN A 53 2.43 -19.45 -11.06
CA GLN A 53 2.63 -20.72 -10.36
C GLN A 53 3.63 -21.62 -11.09
N LYS A 54 3.53 -21.75 -12.42
CA LYS A 54 4.46 -22.51 -13.25
C LYS A 54 5.89 -21.96 -13.19
N LEU A 55 6.06 -20.64 -13.12
CA LEU A 55 7.38 -19.99 -13.01
C LEU A 55 8.01 -20.20 -11.64
N PHE A 56 7.28 -19.90 -10.57
CA PHE A 56 7.84 -19.74 -9.22
C PHE A 56 7.31 -20.73 -8.18
N GLY A 57 6.17 -21.40 -8.41
CA GLY A 57 5.60 -22.40 -7.53
C GLY A 57 6.34 -23.73 -7.59
N LYS A 58 7.60 -23.76 -7.16
CA LYS A 58 8.50 -24.93 -7.26
C LYS A 58 9.22 -25.15 -5.94
N LYS A 59 9.43 -26.41 -5.56
CA LYS A 59 10.16 -26.81 -4.35
C LYS A 59 11.56 -26.19 -4.25
N GLN A 60 12.23 -25.96 -5.36
CA GLN A 60 13.56 -25.31 -5.38
C GLN A 60 13.52 -23.85 -4.89
N TYR A 61 12.38 -23.19 -4.95
CA TYR A 61 12.16 -21.81 -4.46
C TYR A 61 11.53 -21.77 -3.08
N GLU A 62 11.33 -22.94 -2.46
CA GLU A 62 10.71 -23.06 -1.13
C GLU A 62 11.30 -22.06 -0.14
N GLY A 63 10.43 -21.35 0.57
CA GLY A 63 10.76 -20.36 1.58
C GLY A 63 11.21 -19.00 1.07
N LEU A 64 11.40 -18.81 -0.26
CA LEU A 64 11.66 -17.46 -0.77
C LEU A 64 10.45 -16.55 -0.51
N ASP A 65 10.75 -15.39 0.08
CA ASP A 65 9.80 -14.34 0.41
C ASP A 65 10.18 -13.08 -0.37
N GLY A 66 9.24 -12.52 -1.13
CA GLY A 66 9.54 -11.48 -2.08
C GLY A 66 8.32 -10.68 -2.53
N GLU A 67 8.50 -9.93 -3.58
CA GLU A 67 7.47 -9.16 -4.27
C GLU A 67 7.38 -9.61 -5.72
N LEU A 68 6.18 -9.92 -6.21
CA LEU A 68 5.94 -10.08 -7.63
C LEU A 68 5.80 -8.71 -8.29
N GLY A 69 6.33 -8.58 -9.49
CA GLY A 69 6.24 -7.35 -10.28
C GLY A 69 6.19 -7.63 -11.78
N ILE A 70 5.50 -6.75 -12.52
CA ILE A 70 5.43 -6.78 -13.99
C ILE A 70 5.88 -5.43 -14.52
N GLY A 71 6.92 -5.44 -15.35
CA GLY A 71 7.57 -4.22 -15.86
C GLY A 71 8.65 -3.68 -14.92
N GLU A 72 8.98 -2.41 -15.08
CA GLU A 72 10.01 -1.75 -14.29
C GLU A 72 9.46 -1.26 -12.95
N PRO A 73 10.12 -1.58 -11.81
CA PRO A 73 9.65 -1.22 -10.46
C PRO A 73 9.48 0.28 -10.21
N THR A 74 10.12 1.13 -11.01
CA THR A 74 10.05 2.60 -10.94
C THR A 74 8.95 3.19 -11.80
N SER A 75 8.24 2.37 -12.58
CA SER A 75 7.17 2.84 -13.46
C SER A 75 5.91 3.17 -12.66
N ALA A 76 5.27 4.30 -12.98
CA ALA A 76 4.03 4.74 -12.34
C ALA A 76 2.86 3.73 -12.46
N ASP A 77 2.89 2.84 -13.44
CA ASP A 77 1.86 1.83 -13.65
C ASP A 77 2.26 0.42 -13.14
N PHE A 78 3.44 0.29 -12.51
CA PHE A 78 3.98 -0.98 -12.02
C PHE A 78 2.98 -1.75 -11.14
N TYR A 79 2.42 -1.10 -10.09
CA TYR A 79 1.43 -1.73 -9.23
C TYR A 79 0.19 -2.20 -10.00
N ARG A 80 -0.35 -1.35 -10.87
CA ARG A 80 -1.56 -1.65 -11.63
C ARG A 80 -1.35 -2.82 -12.58
N LYS A 81 -0.24 -2.83 -13.33
CA LYS A 81 0.13 -3.93 -14.23
C LYS A 81 0.32 -5.23 -13.45
N THR A 82 1.03 -5.15 -12.33
CA THR A 82 1.30 -6.31 -11.47
C THR A 82 -0.01 -6.88 -10.91
N MET A 83 -0.86 -6.06 -10.30
CA MET A 83 -2.15 -6.53 -9.77
C MET A 83 -3.01 -7.16 -10.84
N SER A 84 -3.12 -6.52 -12.01
CA SER A 84 -3.93 -7.04 -13.11
C SER A 84 -3.40 -8.39 -13.62
N GLY A 85 -2.10 -8.53 -13.81
CA GLY A 85 -1.51 -9.75 -14.36
C GLY A 85 -1.46 -10.92 -13.37
N VAL A 86 -0.98 -10.70 -12.13
CA VAL A 86 -0.79 -11.80 -11.17
C VAL A 86 -2.08 -12.25 -10.49
N MET A 87 -3.11 -11.42 -10.48
CA MET A 87 -4.40 -11.71 -9.86
C MET A 87 -5.46 -12.20 -10.87
N SER A 88 -5.13 -12.28 -12.15
CA SER A 88 -5.92 -12.98 -13.16
C SER A 88 -5.53 -14.45 -13.18
N ALA A 89 -6.47 -15.37 -13.25
CA ALA A 89 -6.19 -16.81 -13.34
C ALA A 89 -5.46 -17.14 -14.66
N ASP A 90 -5.87 -16.49 -15.74
CA ASP A 90 -5.39 -16.71 -17.09
C ASP A 90 -4.33 -15.68 -17.52
N GLY A 91 -3.68 -15.97 -18.62
CA GLY A 91 -2.64 -15.14 -19.22
C GLY A 91 -1.22 -15.50 -18.76
N GLU A 92 -0.24 -15.09 -19.54
CA GLU A 92 1.19 -15.33 -19.30
C GLU A 92 1.93 -13.99 -19.08
N PRO A 93 1.76 -13.35 -17.90
CA PRO A 93 2.42 -12.08 -17.62
C PRO A 93 3.93 -12.27 -17.53
N ASP A 94 4.71 -11.28 -18.03
CA ASP A 94 6.15 -11.20 -17.81
C ASP A 94 6.47 -10.83 -16.35
N ALA A 95 6.15 -11.76 -15.46
CA ALA A 95 6.28 -11.57 -14.02
C ALA A 95 7.70 -11.85 -13.56
N LYS A 96 8.23 -10.96 -12.71
CA LYS A 96 9.49 -11.11 -11.98
C LYS A 96 9.22 -11.34 -10.50
N PHE A 97 10.05 -12.17 -9.86
CA PHE A 97 10.02 -12.38 -8.41
C PHE A 97 11.23 -11.70 -7.78
N PHE A 98 10.99 -10.63 -7.07
CA PHE A 98 11.99 -9.84 -6.36
C PHE A 98 12.16 -10.41 -4.95
N ALA A 99 13.08 -11.34 -4.76
CA ALA A 99 13.33 -12.02 -3.49
C ALA A 99 14.11 -11.14 -2.51
N PHE A 100 13.67 -11.06 -1.26
CA PHE A 100 14.32 -10.26 -0.22
C PHE A 100 14.46 -10.98 1.12
N ASP A 101 13.85 -12.14 1.33
CA ASP A 101 13.97 -12.92 2.57
C ASP A 101 13.83 -14.44 2.31
N ASP A 102 14.22 -15.27 3.31
CA ASP A 102 14.03 -16.72 3.29
C ASP A 102 13.39 -17.16 4.63
N VAL A 103 12.11 -17.54 4.57
CA VAL A 103 11.34 -17.90 5.78
C VAL A 103 11.77 -19.23 6.43
N ARG A 104 12.54 -20.07 5.72
CA ARG A 104 13.09 -21.31 6.27
C ARG A 104 14.14 -21.03 7.35
N LEU A 105 14.81 -19.89 7.25
CA LEU A 105 15.86 -19.44 8.14
C LEU A 105 15.38 -18.41 9.18
N ARG A 106 14.09 -18.44 9.56
CA ARG A 106 13.47 -17.40 10.42
C ARG A 106 14.14 -17.17 11.77
N GLY A 107 14.83 -18.16 12.31
CA GLY A 107 15.62 -18.01 13.54
C GLY A 107 16.96 -17.33 13.36
N GLN A 108 17.43 -17.19 12.11
CA GLN A 108 18.71 -16.54 11.78
C GLN A 108 18.55 -15.02 11.70
N SER A 109 19.69 -14.31 11.81
CA SER A 109 19.75 -12.87 11.59
C SER A 109 19.35 -12.52 10.15
N PHE A 110 18.85 -11.29 9.94
CA PHE A 110 18.50 -10.87 8.58
C PHE A 110 19.70 -10.88 7.63
N ARG A 111 20.89 -10.52 8.11
CA ARG A 111 22.12 -10.57 7.29
C ARG A 111 22.38 -11.99 6.72
N VAL A 112 22.23 -13.02 7.54
CA VAL A 112 22.38 -14.42 7.08
C VAL A 112 21.30 -14.78 6.07
N ARG A 113 20.06 -14.42 6.33
CA ARG A 113 18.94 -14.71 5.40
C ARG A 113 19.11 -14.00 4.06
N GLN A 114 19.51 -12.75 4.07
CA GLN A 114 19.72 -11.94 2.88
C GLN A 114 20.88 -12.51 2.02
N THR A 115 22.02 -12.87 2.65
CA THR A 115 23.13 -13.53 1.95
C THR A 115 22.70 -14.85 1.32
N THR A 116 21.89 -15.64 2.04
CA THR A 116 21.36 -16.90 1.52
C THR A 116 20.43 -16.66 0.32
N VAL A 117 19.55 -15.65 0.37
CA VAL A 117 18.68 -15.27 -0.77
C VAL A 117 19.53 -14.92 -1.98
N CYS A 118 20.54 -14.07 -1.82
CA CYS A 118 21.44 -13.71 -2.93
C CYS A 118 22.11 -14.94 -3.55
N GLY A 119 22.66 -15.84 -2.72
CA GLY A 119 23.29 -17.08 -3.19
C GLY A 119 22.32 -17.99 -3.94
N ARG A 120 21.08 -18.14 -3.43
CA ARG A 120 20.03 -18.95 -4.08
C ARG A 120 19.61 -18.35 -5.43
N VAL A 121 19.40 -17.04 -5.49
CA VAL A 121 19.04 -16.36 -6.75
C VAL A 121 20.14 -16.53 -7.79
N LEU A 122 21.39 -16.32 -7.41
CA LEU A 122 22.54 -16.53 -8.30
C LEU A 122 22.65 -17.98 -8.79
N ALA A 123 22.47 -18.96 -7.92
CA ALA A 123 22.53 -20.37 -8.28
C ALA A 123 21.48 -20.80 -9.31
N HIS A 124 20.32 -20.14 -9.31
CA HIS A 124 19.26 -20.42 -10.28
C HIS A 124 19.46 -19.72 -11.63
N ALA A 125 20.24 -18.64 -11.67
CA ALA A 125 20.61 -17.88 -12.88
C ALA A 125 19.42 -17.55 -13.82
N ARG A 126 18.25 -17.21 -13.26
CA ARG A 126 17.04 -16.90 -14.02
C ARG A 126 16.78 -15.40 -14.04
N LYS A 127 16.49 -14.86 -15.22
CA LYS A 127 16.18 -13.42 -15.39
C LYS A 127 14.90 -12.97 -14.65
N GLU A 128 13.98 -13.90 -14.40
CA GLU A 128 12.71 -13.63 -13.71
C GLU A 128 12.87 -13.64 -12.19
N LEU A 129 13.97 -14.17 -11.64
CA LEU A 129 14.23 -14.24 -10.21
C LEU A 129 15.36 -13.29 -9.85
N ILE A 130 15.05 -12.27 -9.07
CA ILE A 130 15.94 -11.13 -8.77
C ILE A 130 16.09 -10.99 -7.26
N ALA A 131 17.32 -10.95 -6.75
CA ALA A 131 17.55 -10.58 -5.37
C ALA A 131 17.44 -9.07 -5.20
N VAL A 132 16.59 -8.62 -4.26
CA VAL A 132 16.49 -7.20 -3.95
C VAL A 132 17.80 -6.72 -3.31
N PRO A 133 18.45 -5.70 -3.87
CA PRO A 133 19.69 -5.17 -3.30
C PRO A 133 19.42 -4.50 -1.95
N HIS A 134 20.28 -4.78 -0.98
CA HIS A 134 20.27 -4.12 0.33
C HIS A 134 21.58 -3.38 0.53
N VAL A 135 21.49 -2.13 0.98
CA VAL A 135 22.61 -1.25 1.29
C VAL A 135 22.73 -1.14 2.80
N GLU A 136 23.94 -1.31 3.34
CA GLU A 136 24.19 -1.04 4.76
C GLU A 136 24.25 0.47 4.97
N VAL A 137 23.48 0.94 5.93
CA VAL A 137 23.33 2.35 6.31
C VAL A 137 23.76 2.50 7.76
N LYS A 138 24.61 3.47 8.04
CA LYS A 138 25.24 3.67 9.33
C LYS A 138 24.70 4.87 10.12
N SER A 139 23.91 5.71 9.48
CA SER A 139 23.34 6.91 10.11
C SER A 139 21.98 7.27 9.56
N GLU A 140 21.22 8.09 10.29
CA GLU A 140 19.95 8.65 9.83
C GLU A 140 20.16 9.52 8.57
N ALA A 141 21.22 10.31 8.51
CA ALA A 141 21.52 11.16 7.35
C ALA A 141 21.71 10.32 6.08
N GLU A 142 22.51 9.24 6.13
CA GLU A 142 22.69 8.32 5.00
C GLU A 142 21.35 7.65 4.59
N LEU A 143 20.50 7.30 5.55
CA LEU A 143 19.19 6.71 5.28
C LEU A 143 18.28 7.66 4.52
N LEU A 144 18.22 8.93 4.96
CA LEU A 144 17.38 9.95 4.33
C LEU A 144 17.87 10.32 2.92
N GLU A 145 19.18 10.39 2.73
CA GLU A 145 19.78 10.59 1.40
C GLU A 145 19.45 9.45 0.45
N LEU A 146 19.58 8.20 0.92
CA LEU A 146 19.26 7.02 0.13
C LEU A 146 17.77 6.91 -0.19
N GLU A 147 16.89 7.25 0.77
CA GLU A 147 15.45 7.34 0.54
C GLU A 147 15.14 8.39 -0.54
N ALA A 148 15.70 9.59 -0.44
CA ALA A 148 15.49 10.66 -1.41
C ALA A 148 15.91 10.23 -2.83
N LYS A 149 17.03 9.52 -2.95
CA LYS A 149 17.48 8.95 -4.22
C LYS A 149 16.48 7.94 -4.77
N TRP A 150 15.95 7.04 -3.96
CA TRP A 150 14.96 6.07 -4.40
C TRP A 150 13.63 6.71 -4.78
N LEU A 151 13.17 7.70 -4.02
CA LEU A 151 11.97 8.48 -4.37
C LEU A 151 12.14 9.20 -5.71
N ALA A 152 13.30 9.82 -5.97
CA ALA A 152 13.61 10.46 -7.24
C ALA A 152 13.65 9.48 -8.42
N GLN A 153 13.96 8.20 -8.15
CA GLN A 153 13.91 7.13 -9.15
C GLN A 153 12.48 6.57 -9.39
N GLY A 154 11.49 6.95 -8.55
CA GLY A 154 10.11 6.50 -8.67
C GLY A 154 9.72 5.34 -7.75
N PHE A 155 10.57 4.93 -6.82
CA PHE A 155 10.19 3.94 -5.79
C PHE A 155 9.25 4.55 -4.73
N GLU A 156 8.52 3.71 -4.02
CA GLU A 156 7.52 4.12 -3.03
C GLU A 156 8.13 4.65 -1.71
N GLY A 157 9.44 4.49 -1.51
CA GLY A 157 10.16 4.81 -0.30
C GLY A 157 11.22 3.76 0.02
N ALA A 158 11.50 3.54 1.31
CA ALA A 158 12.50 2.59 1.77
C ALA A 158 11.94 1.49 2.66
N MET A 159 12.52 0.30 2.57
CA MET A 159 12.38 -0.78 3.53
C MET A 159 13.65 -0.86 4.37
N ILE A 160 13.50 -0.95 5.69
CA ILE A 160 14.60 -0.93 6.65
C ILE A 160 14.57 -2.21 7.44
N ARG A 161 15.71 -2.85 7.58
CA ARG A 161 15.87 -4.11 8.30
C ARG A 161 17.01 -4.01 9.33
N SER A 162 16.74 -4.45 10.55
CA SER A 162 17.81 -4.71 11.51
C SER A 162 18.72 -5.81 10.96
N THR A 163 20.03 -5.60 11.01
CA THR A 163 21.02 -6.58 10.54
C THR A 163 20.95 -7.91 11.29
N THR A 164 20.57 -7.86 12.57
CA THR A 164 20.52 -9.00 13.50
C THR A 164 19.11 -9.54 13.74
N GLY A 165 18.07 -8.81 13.32
CA GLY A 165 16.67 -9.16 13.58
C GLY A 165 16.25 -10.50 12.99
N PRO A 166 15.48 -11.34 13.73
CA PRO A 166 14.91 -12.58 13.22
C PRO A 166 13.74 -12.31 12.27
N TYR A 167 13.24 -13.36 11.62
CA TYR A 167 11.98 -13.30 10.87
C TYR A 167 10.79 -13.47 11.82
N LYS A 168 10.10 -12.39 12.12
CA LYS A 168 8.91 -12.41 13.01
C LYS A 168 7.66 -12.85 12.25
N CYS A 169 6.90 -13.76 12.81
CA CYS A 169 5.56 -14.06 12.32
C CYS A 169 4.59 -12.93 12.70
N GLY A 170 4.20 -12.11 11.72
CA GLY A 170 3.33 -10.95 11.90
C GLY A 170 4.06 -9.61 11.81
N ARG A 171 3.48 -8.56 12.41
CA ARG A 171 3.99 -7.19 12.26
C ARG A 171 5.16 -6.92 13.22
N SER A 172 6.26 -6.42 12.65
CA SER A 172 7.31 -5.77 13.44
C SER A 172 6.81 -4.43 13.95
N THR A 173 7.17 -4.10 15.18
CA THR A 173 6.91 -2.78 15.77
C THR A 173 8.10 -1.84 15.53
N GLU A 174 7.89 -0.55 15.67
CA GLU A 174 8.96 0.43 15.60
C GLU A 174 10.03 0.19 16.67
N LYS A 175 9.59 -0.15 17.89
CA LYS A 175 10.47 -0.47 19.02
C LYS A 175 11.37 -1.68 18.75
N GLU A 176 10.85 -2.72 18.08
CA GLU A 176 11.65 -3.89 17.69
C GLU A 176 12.64 -3.57 16.57
N GLY A 177 12.27 -2.69 15.65
CA GLY A 177 13.10 -2.26 14.53
C GLY A 177 13.46 -3.36 13.51
N TRP A 178 12.89 -4.58 13.62
CA TRP A 178 13.34 -5.71 12.81
C TRP A 178 13.00 -5.59 11.33
N LEU A 179 11.82 -5.03 11.02
CA LEU A 179 11.39 -4.68 9.67
C LEU A 179 10.51 -3.44 9.74
N LEU A 180 10.96 -2.36 9.15
CA LEU A 180 10.23 -1.09 9.10
C LEU A 180 10.10 -0.61 7.65
N LYS A 181 9.13 0.26 7.43
CA LYS A 181 8.94 0.97 6.15
C LYS A 181 8.93 2.47 6.39
N LEU A 182 9.71 3.16 5.61
CA LEU A 182 9.76 4.60 5.50
C LEU A 182 9.02 5.00 4.22
N LYS A 183 7.89 5.67 4.39
CA LYS A 183 7.04 6.15 3.31
C LYS A 183 6.70 7.60 3.55
N ARG A 184 6.91 8.45 2.54
CA ARG A 184 6.50 9.85 2.61
C ARG A 184 5.07 9.99 2.08
N PHE A 185 4.30 10.79 2.82
CA PHE A 185 3.07 11.37 2.32
C PHE A 185 3.36 12.81 1.98
N GLU A 186 2.77 13.30 0.91
CA GLU A 186 2.66 14.72 0.65
C GLU A 186 1.34 15.24 1.21
N ASP A 187 1.36 16.45 1.71
CA ASP A 187 0.17 17.17 2.12
C ASP A 187 -0.19 18.18 1.03
N SER A 188 -1.47 18.33 0.76
CA SER A 188 -2.02 19.37 -0.11
C SER A 188 -3.38 19.83 0.43
N GLU A 189 -3.95 20.80 -0.25
CA GLU A 189 -5.24 21.40 0.07
C GLU A 189 -6.18 21.29 -1.12
N ALA A 190 -7.45 21.10 -0.83
CA ALA A 190 -8.47 20.97 -1.85
C ALA A 190 -9.78 21.64 -1.42
N GLU A 191 -10.47 22.25 -2.37
CA GLU A 191 -11.81 22.77 -2.20
C GLU A 191 -12.84 21.64 -2.26
N VAL A 192 -13.79 21.60 -1.34
CA VAL A 192 -14.88 20.64 -1.34
C VAL A 192 -15.92 21.05 -2.36
N LEU A 193 -16.13 20.25 -3.40
CA LEU A 193 -17.12 20.43 -4.45
C LEU A 193 -18.45 19.74 -4.13
N GLY A 194 -18.42 18.70 -3.28
CA GLY A 194 -19.62 17.94 -2.92
C GLY A 194 -19.33 16.84 -1.90
N CYS A 195 -20.42 16.23 -1.44
CA CYS A 195 -20.39 15.07 -0.54
C CYS A 195 -21.09 13.89 -1.21
N TYR A 196 -20.70 12.68 -0.85
CA TYR A 196 -21.41 11.47 -1.25
C TYR A 196 -21.66 10.55 -0.05
N GLU A 197 -22.77 9.85 -0.11
CA GLU A 197 -23.23 8.96 0.95
C GLU A 197 -22.37 7.69 1.05
N LEU A 198 -22.20 7.19 2.26
CA LEU A 198 -21.61 5.88 2.49
C LEU A 198 -22.60 4.79 2.09
N MET A 199 -22.23 3.96 1.13
CA MET A 199 -23.07 2.90 0.61
C MET A 199 -22.72 1.55 1.25
N HIS A 200 -23.74 0.84 1.73
CA HIS A 200 -23.61 -0.58 2.07
C HIS A 200 -23.81 -1.43 0.80
N ASN A 201 -22.87 -2.33 0.53
CA ASN A 201 -22.98 -3.25 -0.59
C ASN A 201 -23.68 -4.54 -0.12
N ALA A 202 -25.00 -4.63 -0.36
CA ALA A 202 -25.83 -5.77 -0.03
C ALA A 202 -25.92 -6.83 -1.16
N ASN A 203 -25.12 -6.68 -2.24
CA ASN A 203 -25.04 -7.72 -3.27
C ASN A 203 -24.57 -9.05 -2.67
N GLU A 204 -24.96 -10.14 -3.30
CA GLU A 204 -24.60 -11.49 -2.87
C GLU A 204 -23.08 -11.65 -2.74
N ALA A 205 -22.69 -12.33 -1.66
CA ALA A 205 -21.29 -12.59 -1.35
C ALA A 205 -20.84 -13.85 -2.08
N THR A 206 -19.92 -13.71 -3.00
CA THR A 206 -19.20 -14.82 -3.66
C THR A 206 -17.78 -14.94 -3.10
N LYS A 207 -17.08 -16.00 -3.44
CA LYS A 207 -15.65 -16.12 -3.14
C LYS A 207 -14.84 -15.76 -4.39
N ASP A 208 -13.81 -14.93 -4.22
CA ASP A 208 -12.82 -14.71 -5.28
C ASP A 208 -11.86 -15.90 -5.38
N GLU A 209 -10.97 -15.87 -6.36
CA GLU A 209 -9.96 -16.90 -6.61
C GLU A 209 -8.99 -17.12 -5.42
N LEU A 210 -8.89 -16.15 -4.54
CA LEU A 210 -8.14 -16.23 -3.26
C LEU A 210 -9.03 -16.66 -2.09
N GLY A 211 -10.28 -17.12 -2.35
CA GLY A 211 -11.24 -17.50 -1.33
C GLY A 211 -11.68 -16.35 -0.40
N ARG A 212 -11.46 -15.07 -0.78
CA ARG A 212 -11.94 -13.90 -0.04
C ARG A 212 -13.39 -13.64 -0.42
N THR A 213 -14.14 -13.08 0.51
CA THR A 213 -15.50 -12.63 0.19
C THR A 213 -15.43 -11.48 -0.82
N LYS A 214 -16.02 -11.69 -2.00
CA LYS A 214 -16.20 -10.69 -3.06
C LYS A 214 -17.70 -10.44 -3.22
N ARG A 215 -18.06 -9.17 -3.41
CA ARG A 215 -19.42 -8.79 -3.78
C ARG A 215 -19.38 -8.02 -5.08
N SER A 216 -20.39 -8.21 -5.91
CA SER A 216 -20.55 -7.45 -7.15
C SER A 216 -20.52 -5.94 -6.84
N SER A 217 -19.96 -5.15 -7.74
CA SER A 217 -19.98 -3.67 -7.66
C SER A 217 -21.26 -3.07 -8.24
N HIS A 218 -22.20 -3.90 -8.73
CA HIS A 218 -23.48 -3.42 -9.26
C HIS A 218 -24.21 -2.51 -8.28
N LYS A 219 -24.85 -1.46 -8.81
CA LYS A 219 -25.55 -0.45 -8.02
C LYS A 219 -26.89 -0.95 -7.45
N ALA A 220 -27.49 -1.99 -8.04
CA ALA A 220 -28.84 -2.45 -7.78
C ALA A 220 -29.13 -2.75 -6.29
N ASN A 221 -28.15 -3.31 -5.57
CA ASN A 221 -28.33 -3.66 -4.15
C ASN A 221 -27.37 -2.86 -3.24
N LYS A 222 -27.01 -1.64 -3.65
CA LYS A 222 -26.32 -0.69 -2.77
C LYS A 222 -27.34 0.15 -2.02
N GLN A 223 -27.23 0.16 -0.70
CA GLN A 223 -28.11 0.90 0.19
C GLN A 223 -27.33 2.00 0.90
N GLY A 224 -27.87 3.21 0.94
CA GLY A 224 -27.32 4.32 1.70
C GLY A 224 -27.33 4.03 3.21
N ARG A 225 -26.32 4.50 3.92
CA ARG A 225 -26.19 4.35 5.38
C ARG A 225 -26.57 5.60 6.16
N GLY A 226 -27.06 6.65 5.50
CA GLY A 226 -27.40 7.92 6.14
C GLY A 226 -26.18 8.65 6.73
N THR A 227 -24.98 8.40 6.21
CA THR A 227 -23.74 8.99 6.70
C THR A 227 -22.75 9.26 5.55
N LEU A 228 -21.77 10.15 5.79
CA LEU A 228 -20.79 10.54 4.79
C LEU A 228 -19.95 9.35 4.32
N GLY A 229 -19.95 9.06 3.03
CA GLY A 229 -19.01 8.18 2.35
C GLY A 229 -17.67 8.86 2.12
N GLY A 230 -17.70 10.12 1.71
CA GLY A 230 -16.52 10.96 1.49
C GLY A 230 -16.85 12.26 0.81
N LEU A 231 -15.79 13.02 0.50
CA LEU A 231 -15.86 14.33 -0.15
C LEU A 231 -15.41 14.22 -1.58
N HIS A 232 -16.10 14.90 -2.48
CA HIS A 232 -15.61 15.20 -3.83
C HIS A 232 -14.90 16.54 -3.77
N VAL A 233 -13.65 16.60 -4.19
CA VAL A 233 -12.78 17.76 -4.00
C VAL A 233 -11.99 18.10 -5.25
N ARG A 234 -11.55 19.37 -5.36
CA ARG A 234 -10.60 19.87 -6.36
C ARG A 234 -9.34 20.35 -5.66
N ASP A 235 -8.20 19.75 -6.01
CA ASP A 235 -6.90 20.20 -5.49
C ASP A 235 -6.59 21.63 -5.90
N LEU A 236 -6.16 22.46 -4.94
CA LEU A 236 -5.93 23.89 -5.20
C LEU A 236 -4.68 24.17 -6.02
N LYS A 237 -3.68 23.27 -6.02
CA LYS A 237 -2.46 23.44 -6.81
C LYS A 237 -2.60 22.95 -8.23
N THR A 238 -3.22 21.77 -8.41
CA THR A 238 -3.26 21.07 -9.70
C THR A 238 -4.58 21.23 -10.43
N GLY A 239 -5.65 21.66 -9.75
CA GLY A 239 -7.00 21.72 -10.28
C GLY A 239 -7.65 20.34 -10.50
N VAL A 240 -6.98 19.25 -10.13
CA VAL A 240 -7.46 17.89 -10.35
C VAL A 240 -8.59 17.55 -9.38
N GLU A 241 -9.67 16.95 -9.92
CA GLU A 241 -10.82 16.51 -9.12
C GLU A 241 -10.71 15.03 -8.77
N PHE A 242 -10.97 14.71 -7.49
CA PHE A 242 -10.94 13.35 -6.96
C PHE A 242 -11.79 13.22 -5.69
N ASN A 243 -11.86 12.00 -5.15
CA ASN A 243 -12.63 11.72 -3.95
C ASN A 243 -11.72 11.41 -2.76
N ILE A 244 -12.04 11.95 -1.58
CA ILE A 244 -11.45 11.61 -0.30
C ILE A 244 -12.47 10.81 0.51
N GLY A 245 -12.26 9.51 0.69
CA GLY A 245 -13.17 8.62 1.41
C GLY A 245 -12.63 8.08 2.74
N THR A 246 -11.39 8.46 3.10
CA THR A 246 -10.68 7.99 4.30
C THR A 246 -10.20 9.15 5.16
N GLY A 247 -9.94 8.90 6.45
CA GLY A 247 -9.51 9.92 7.40
C GLY A 247 -10.65 10.50 8.23
N PHE A 248 -11.87 10.03 8.06
CA PHE A 248 -13.04 10.39 8.86
C PHE A 248 -13.31 9.29 9.89
N ASP A 249 -13.58 9.66 11.12
CA ASP A 249 -14.22 8.77 12.10
C ASP A 249 -15.75 8.75 11.92
N ASP A 250 -16.42 7.86 12.63
CA ASP A 250 -17.87 7.68 12.47
C ASP A 250 -18.67 8.91 12.95
N ALA A 251 -18.21 9.59 14.00
CA ALA A 251 -18.87 10.78 14.52
C ALA A 251 -18.81 11.93 13.50
N LEU A 252 -17.62 12.18 12.95
CA LEU A 252 -17.41 13.20 11.91
C LEU A 252 -18.18 12.88 10.62
N ARG A 253 -18.33 11.60 10.26
CA ARG A 253 -19.15 11.19 9.11
C ARG A 253 -20.61 11.55 9.29
N VAL A 254 -21.17 11.30 10.47
CA VAL A 254 -22.56 11.64 10.79
C VAL A 254 -22.76 13.16 10.80
N GLU A 255 -21.85 13.88 11.45
CA GLU A 255 -21.89 15.35 11.53
C GLU A 255 -21.87 16.00 10.15
N LEU A 256 -20.86 15.68 9.32
CA LEU A 256 -20.71 16.28 8.00
C LEU A 256 -21.85 15.92 7.06
N TRP A 257 -22.39 14.71 7.16
CA TRP A 257 -23.55 14.31 6.37
C TRP A 257 -24.80 15.08 6.76
N SER A 258 -25.05 15.25 8.06
CA SER A 258 -26.16 16.04 8.58
C SER A 258 -26.07 17.51 8.13
N LEU A 259 -24.89 18.11 8.24
CA LEU A 259 -24.63 19.47 7.75
C LEU A 259 -24.86 19.59 6.24
N HIS A 260 -24.42 18.60 5.46
CA HIS A 260 -24.66 18.57 4.01
C HIS A 260 -26.15 18.51 3.68
N GLN A 261 -26.91 17.65 4.35
CA GLN A 261 -28.36 17.51 4.15
C GLN A 261 -29.14 18.80 4.48
N LEU A 262 -28.76 19.50 5.54
CA LEU A 262 -29.36 20.79 5.91
C LEU A 262 -29.12 21.86 4.84
N ASN A 263 -27.98 21.84 4.16
CA ASN A 263 -27.61 22.84 3.15
C ASN A 263 -28.11 22.51 1.73
N VAL A 264 -28.63 21.32 1.48
CA VAL A 264 -29.26 20.93 0.21
C VAL A 264 -30.75 21.35 0.17
N ALA A 265 -31.33 21.79 1.30
CA ALA A 265 -32.68 22.34 1.31
C ALA A 265 -32.78 23.61 0.44
N PRO A 266 -33.80 23.76 -0.44
CA PRO A 266 -33.81 24.69 -1.58
C PRO A 266 -33.85 26.19 -1.23
N GLN A 267 -33.64 26.60 0.01
CA GLN A 267 -33.84 27.96 0.47
C GLN A 267 -32.61 28.75 0.90
N VAL A 268 -31.38 28.19 0.79
CA VAL A 268 -30.17 28.92 1.16
C VAL A 268 -29.11 28.77 0.05
N PRO A 269 -28.58 29.86 -0.51
CA PRO A 269 -27.44 29.78 -1.46
C PRO A 269 -26.25 29.12 -0.77
N ALA A 270 -25.80 28.00 -1.29
CA ALA A 270 -24.78 27.10 -0.70
C ALA A 270 -23.42 27.77 -0.36
N LYS A 271 -23.17 28.97 -0.87
CA LYS A 271 -21.90 29.71 -0.65
C LYS A 271 -21.86 30.53 0.64
N PHE A 272 -22.94 30.69 1.38
CA PHE A 272 -23.03 31.67 2.48
C PHE A 272 -23.57 31.13 3.80
N SER A 273 -23.84 29.84 3.93
CA SER A 273 -24.29 29.28 5.22
C SER A 273 -23.08 28.98 6.11
N ALA A 274 -22.98 29.61 7.24
CA ALA A 274 -22.12 29.17 8.33
C ALA A 274 -22.46 27.68 8.63
N GLY A 275 -21.55 26.75 8.30
CA GLY A 275 -21.78 25.30 8.42
C GLY A 275 -21.85 24.54 7.10
N ALA A 276 -21.87 25.18 5.93
CA ALA A 276 -21.79 24.46 4.66
C ALA A 276 -20.50 23.63 4.55
N VAL A 277 -20.60 22.38 4.13
CA VAL A 277 -19.44 21.53 3.88
C VAL A 277 -18.82 21.84 2.52
N VAL A 278 -19.67 22.09 1.53
CA VAL A 278 -19.26 22.46 0.16
C VAL A 278 -18.68 23.88 0.14
N GLY A 279 -17.60 24.07 -0.57
CA GLY A 279 -16.84 25.33 -0.65
C GLY A 279 -15.78 25.49 0.45
N ARG A 280 -15.73 24.61 1.46
CA ARG A 280 -14.66 24.62 2.46
C ARG A 280 -13.38 24.04 1.89
N VAL A 281 -12.25 24.49 2.42
CA VAL A 281 -10.94 23.94 2.09
C VAL A 281 -10.57 22.84 3.08
N VAL A 282 -10.13 21.72 2.57
CA VAL A 282 -9.63 20.59 3.37
C VAL A 282 -8.14 20.40 3.18
N LYS A 283 -7.43 20.11 4.25
CA LYS A 283 -6.08 19.56 4.21
C LYS A 283 -6.19 18.04 4.06
N TYR A 284 -5.42 17.48 3.15
CA TYR A 284 -5.33 16.05 2.95
C TYR A 284 -3.89 15.62 2.70
N LYS A 285 -3.58 14.34 2.96
CA LYS A 285 -2.31 13.73 2.62
C LYS A 285 -2.50 12.62 1.61
N PHE A 286 -1.51 12.41 0.77
CA PHE A 286 -1.57 11.43 -0.30
C PHE A 286 -0.18 10.88 -0.65
N PHE A 287 -0.12 9.81 -1.46
CA PHE A 287 1.11 9.34 -2.06
C PHE A 287 1.30 9.97 -3.43
N PRO A 288 2.45 10.61 -3.69
CA PRO A 288 2.73 11.26 -4.95
C PRO A 288 3.00 10.28 -6.10
N THR A 289 3.41 9.03 -5.77
CA THR A 289 3.78 8.02 -6.77
C THR A 289 2.63 7.05 -7.08
N GLY A 290 2.56 6.57 -8.34
CA GLY A 290 1.65 5.50 -8.76
C GLY A 290 0.22 5.95 -9.04
N SER A 291 -0.02 7.23 -9.27
CA SER A 291 -1.28 7.78 -9.78
C SER A 291 -1.10 8.24 -11.22
N LYS A 292 -2.08 7.93 -12.06
CA LYS A 292 -2.34 8.81 -13.21
C LYS A 292 -2.80 10.12 -12.59
N ASP A 293 -2.70 11.22 -13.05
CA ASP A 293 -3.19 12.56 -12.74
C ASP A 293 -3.95 12.82 -11.39
N LYS A 294 -4.17 11.78 -10.54
CA LYS A 294 -4.93 11.90 -9.29
C LYS A 294 -4.12 11.43 -8.07
N PRO A 295 -4.26 12.11 -6.91
CA PRO A 295 -3.63 11.70 -5.66
C PRO A 295 -3.96 10.25 -5.28
N ARG A 296 -2.94 9.46 -4.93
CA ARG A 296 -3.12 8.06 -4.55
C ARG A 296 -3.37 7.94 -3.05
N PHE A 297 -4.44 7.21 -2.68
CA PHE A 297 -4.87 7.03 -1.29
C PHE A 297 -4.98 8.35 -0.51
N PRO A 298 -5.76 9.33 -1.01
CA PRO A 298 -5.93 10.58 -0.29
C PRO A 298 -6.66 10.34 1.04
N VAL A 299 -6.16 10.98 2.10
CA VAL A 299 -6.66 10.85 3.47
C VAL A 299 -6.96 12.24 4.00
N PHE A 300 -8.18 12.48 4.43
CA PHE A 300 -8.60 13.70 5.09
C PHE A 300 -7.79 13.92 6.38
N LEU A 301 -7.32 15.13 6.61
CA LEU A 301 -6.60 15.53 7.81
C LEU A 301 -7.38 16.54 8.65
N GLY A 302 -8.20 17.37 8.02
CA GLY A 302 -8.98 18.40 8.67
C GLY A 302 -9.47 19.45 7.69
N PHE A 303 -10.42 20.29 8.13
CA PHE A 303 -10.76 21.53 7.43
C PHE A 303 -9.75 22.61 7.77
N ARG A 304 -9.49 23.51 6.82
CA ARG A 304 -8.79 24.76 7.11
C ARG A 304 -9.74 25.74 7.77
N ASP A 305 -9.20 26.47 8.73
CA ASP A 305 -9.91 27.60 9.30
C ASP A 305 -9.89 28.76 8.28
N LEU A 306 -11.00 29.53 8.21
CA LEU A 306 -11.09 30.70 7.33
C LEU A 306 -10.10 31.81 7.71
N ILE A 307 -9.55 31.75 8.92
CA ILE A 307 -8.55 32.70 9.42
C ILE A 307 -7.13 32.37 8.89
N ASP A 308 -6.92 31.13 8.44
CA ASP A 308 -5.60 30.66 7.97
C ASP A 308 -5.45 30.72 6.42
N MET A 309 -6.43 31.35 5.72
CA MET A 309 -6.43 31.47 4.27
C MET A 309 -6.10 32.87 3.77
#